data_a1d94080084667e6115e55e7bc21b166
#
_entry.id   a1d94080084667e6115e55e7bc21b166
#
_cell.length_a   1.000
_cell.length_b   1.000
_cell.length_c   1.000
_cell.angle_alpha   90.00
_cell.angle_beta   90.00
_cell.angle_gamma   90.00
#
_symmetry.space_group_name_H-M   'P 1'
#
loop_
_entity.id
_entity.type
_entity.pdbx_description
1 polymer ?
#
loop_
_entity_poly.entity_id
_entity_poly.type
_entity_poly.pdbx_seq_one_letter_code
_entity_poly.pdbx_strand_id
1 'polypeptide(L)'
;MKIAQIAPLMESVPPRLYGGTERVVSYLTDELVHLGHDVTLFASGDSISSAKLVRCVPMALRLDANVSDPIPYYMLMLDRMRELADEFDILHFHIDQFHFPLFRLIAHRTLTTLHGRQDLHDLKALYVGFSDMPLVAISNAQRKPIANANFVGTVHHGIPVHLLKPTYNRGQYVAFLGRISPEKRPDRAIGSPGRSTFPSRSRPRSTKLMKPISAQRSRRF
;
A
#
# COMPACT_ATOMS: atom_id res chain seq x y z
N MET A 1 11.24 20.63 3.49
CA MET A 1 11.53 19.53 4.43
C MET A 1 12.21 18.40 3.66
N LYS A 2 13.10 17.66 4.32
CA LYS A 2 13.67 16.42 3.80
C LYS A 2 12.78 15.24 4.21
N ILE A 3 12.16 14.58 3.24
CA ILE A 3 11.17 13.54 3.48
C ILE A 3 11.64 12.23 2.85
N ALA A 4 11.71 11.15 3.65
CA ALA A 4 11.87 9.81 3.14
C ALA A 4 10.48 9.18 2.90
N GLN A 5 10.23 8.69 1.69
CA GLN A 5 9.06 7.89 1.33
C GLN A 5 9.49 6.42 1.21
N ILE A 6 8.99 5.55 2.09
CA ILE A 6 9.38 4.14 2.15
C ILE A 6 8.26 3.28 1.58
N ALA A 7 8.44 2.84 0.33
CA ALA A 7 7.46 2.05 -0.41
C ALA A 7 7.60 0.54 -0.17
N PRO A 8 6.53 -0.26 -0.40
CA PRO A 8 6.68 -1.70 -0.50
C PRO A 8 7.62 -2.08 -1.65
N LEU A 9 8.34 -3.19 -1.48
CA LEU A 9 9.28 -3.70 -2.49
C LEU A 9 8.65 -4.70 -3.47
N MET A 10 7.35 -5.01 -3.30
CA MET A 10 6.67 -6.04 -4.09
C MET A 10 6.43 -5.63 -5.54
N GLU A 11 6.21 -4.35 -5.79
CA GLU A 11 6.03 -3.75 -7.12
C GLU A 11 6.90 -2.52 -7.25
N SER A 12 7.15 -2.07 -8.48
CA SER A 12 7.79 -0.76 -8.74
C SER A 12 6.86 0.41 -8.38
N VAL A 13 7.42 1.60 -8.20
CA VAL A 13 6.70 2.86 -7.99
C VAL A 13 6.89 3.76 -9.23
N PRO A 14 5.85 4.00 -10.08
CA PRO A 14 4.53 3.36 -10.06
C PRO A 14 4.57 1.88 -10.47
N PRO A 15 3.55 1.09 -10.10
CA PRO A 15 3.54 -0.33 -10.42
C PRO A 15 3.27 -0.56 -11.92
N ARG A 16 3.99 -1.50 -12.51
CA ARG A 16 3.80 -1.89 -13.93
C ARG A 16 2.47 -2.62 -14.15
N LEU A 17 2.06 -3.45 -13.19
CA LEU A 17 0.86 -4.29 -13.29
C LEU A 17 -0.17 -3.92 -12.23
N TYR A 18 -0.09 -4.54 -11.06
CA TYR A 18 -1.03 -4.38 -9.97
C TYR A 18 -0.29 -3.98 -8.69
N GLY A 19 -0.60 -2.81 -8.17
CA GLY A 19 -0.04 -2.29 -6.93
C GLY A 19 -0.80 -1.02 -6.54
N GLY A 20 -1.77 -1.17 -5.62
CA GLY A 20 -2.58 -0.02 -5.18
C GLY A 20 -1.77 0.93 -4.31
N THR A 21 -1.00 0.37 -3.38
CA THR A 21 -0.15 1.13 -2.46
C THR A 21 0.94 1.88 -3.22
N GLU A 22 1.67 1.18 -4.09
CA GLU A 22 2.78 1.76 -4.85
C GLU A 22 2.30 2.87 -5.80
N ARG A 23 1.07 2.76 -6.31
CA ARG A 23 0.47 3.83 -7.13
C ARG A 23 0.17 5.08 -6.30
N VAL A 24 -0.38 4.92 -5.10
CA VAL A 24 -0.62 6.04 -4.19
C VAL A 24 0.70 6.67 -3.75
N VAL A 25 1.72 5.85 -3.44
CA VAL A 25 3.05 6.34 -3.08
C VAL A 25 3.66 7.15 -4.23
N SER A 26 3.52 6.68 -5.48
CA SER A 26 3.98 7.45 -6.66
C SER A 26 3.34 8.83 -6.72
N TYR A 27 2.01 8.90 -6.65
CA TYR A 27 1.31 10.19 -6.71
C TYR A 27 1.68 11.12 -5.55
N LEU A 28 1.77 10.57 -4.34
CA LEU A 28 2.15 11.34 -3.15
C LEU A 28 3.58 11.86 -3.25
N THR A 29 4.51 11.01 -3.68
CA THR A 29 5.93 11.36 -3.83
C THR A 29 6.10 12.49 -4.84
N ASP A 30 5.49 12.37 -6.02
CA ASP A 30 5.59 13.38 -7.07
C ASP A 30 4.94 14.70 -6.66
N GLU A 31 3.82 14.65 -5.93
CA GLU A 31 3.16 15.85 -5.40
C GLU A 31 4.00 16.54 -4.32
N LEU A 32 4.63 15.79 -3.42
CA LEU A 32 5.53 16.36 -2.42
C LEU A 32 6.76 17.06 -3.06
N VAL A 33 7.31 16.49 -4.13
CA VAL A 33 8.38 17.14 -4.92
C VAL A 33 7.85 18.41 -5.59
N HIS A 34 6.64 18.36 -6.17
CA HIS A 34 6.00 19.54 -6.78
C HIS A 34 5.78 20.67 -5.78
N LEU A 35 5.44 20.34 -4.53
CA LEU A 35 5.28 21.28 -3.42
C LEU A 35 6.62 21.82 -2.88
N GLY A 36 7.77 21.44 -3.47
CA GLY A 36 9.09 21.96 -3.13
C GLY A 36 9.78 21.27 -1.96
N HIS A 37 9.36 20.05 -1.60
CA HIS A 37 10.05 19.25 -0.60
C HIS A 37 11.24 18.49 -1.22
N ASP A 38 12.30 18.27 -0.43
CA ASP A 38 13.42 17.38 -0.76
C ASP A 38 13.02 15.95 -0.42
N VAL A 39 12.59 15.19 -1.46
CA VAL A 39 12.01 13.87 -1.25
C VAL A 39 12.96 12.79 -1.75
N THR A 40 13.18 11.78 -0.91
CA THR A 40 13.89 10.55 -1.28
C THR A 40 12.95 9.37 -1.20
N LEU A 41 12.81 8.64 -2.30
CA LEU A 41 11.99 7.44 -2.41
C LEU A 41 12.85 6.19 -2.22
N PHE A 42 12.53 5.37 -1.24
CA PHE A 42 13.10 4.04 -1.01
C PHE A 42 12.16 3.00 -1.61
N ALA A 43 12.58 2.35 -2.69
CA ALA A 43 11.75 1.44 -3.47
C ALA A 43 12.61 0.43 -4.25
N SER A 44 11.97 -0.39 -5.09
CA SER A 44 12.67 -1.24 -6.06
C SER A 44 13.38 -0.42 -7.12
N GLY A 45 14.48 -0.95 -7.67
CA GLY A 45 15.37 -0.23 -8.58
C GLY A 45 14.80 0.04 -9.97
N ASP A 46 13.70 -0.64 -10.31
CA ASP A 46 12.93 -0.43 -11.55
C ASP A 46 11.79 0.61 -11.37
N SER A 47 11.75 1.32 -10.23
CA SER A 47 10.85 2.44 -9.98
C SER A 47 11.27 3.69 -10.75
N ILE A 48 10.28 4.55 -11.05
CA ILE A 48 10.46 5.84 -11.74
C ILE A 48 9.75 6.91 -10.91
N SER A 49 10.45 7.95 -10.51
CA SER A 49 9.90 9.04 -9.70
C SER A 49 10.63 10.36 -10.00
N SER A 50 9.97 11.47 -9.73
CA SER A 50 10.59 12.81 -9.69
C SER A 50 11.49 13.02 -8.47
N ALA A 51 11.34 12.19 -7.42
CA ALA A 51 12.19 12.20 -6.22
C ALA A 51 13.52 11.48 -6.46
N LYS A 52 14.49 11.72 -5.55
CA LYS A 52 15.72 10.92 -5.50
C LYS A 52 15.38 9.47 -5.18
N LEU A 53 15.75 8.53 -6.06
CA LEU A 53 15.51 7.10 -5.84
C LEU A 53 16.69 6.43 -5.12
N VAL A 54 16.42 5.82 -3.98
CA VAL A 54 17.29 4.84 -3.32
C VAL A 54 16.80 3.44 -3.64
N ARG A 55 17.61 2.72 -4.42
CA ARG A 55 17.30 1.36 -4.85
C ARG A 55 17.58 0.38 -3.73
N CYS A 56 16.52 -0.20 -3.14
CA CYS A 56 16.61 -1.18 -2.06
C CYS A 56 16.79 -2.61 -2.56
N VAL A 57 16.26 -2.90 -3.75
CA VAL A 57 16.40 -4.16 -4.50
C VAL A 57 16.56 -3.84 -5.98
N PRO A 58 17.13 -4.73 -6.81
CA PRO A 58 17.33 -4.44 -8.23
C PRO A 58 16.03 -4.18 -9.00
N MET A 59 14.98 -4.96 -8.71
CA MET A 59 13.67 -4.88 -9.35
C MET A 59 12.58 -5.29 -8.36
N ALA A 60 11.32 -5.03 -8.71
CA ALA A 60 10.14 -5.42 -7.95
C ALA A 60 10.17 -6.92 -7.59
N LEU A 61 10.09 -7.25 -6.30
CA LEU A 61 10.27 -8.63 -5.81
C LEU A 61 9.24 -9.61 -6.38
N ARG A 62 8.03 -9.15 -6.69
CA ARG A 62 6.99 -9.99 -7.33
C ARG A 62 7.35 -10.42 -8.74
N LEU A 63 8.18 -9.66 -9.44
CA LEU A 63 8.59 -9.90 -10.82
C LEU A 63 9.91 -10.67 -10.91
N ASP A 64 10.63 -10.84 -9.80
CA ASP A 64 11.86 -11.63 -9.73
C ASP A 64 11.54 -13.08 -9.39
N ALA A 65 11.78 -13.97 -10.36
CA ALA A 65 11.52 -15.41 -10.20
C ALA A 65 12.43 -16.10 -9.16
N ASN A 66 13.52 -15.47 -8.76
CA ASN A 66 14.47 -16.02 -7.76
C ASN A 66 14.03 -15.69 -6.33
N VAL A 67 13.05 -14.81 -6.14
CA VAL A 67 12.58 -14.43 -4.81
C VAL A 67 11.46 -15.35 -4.36
N SER A 68 11.73 -16.10 -3.29
CA SER A 68 10.78 -16.98 -2.62
C SER A 68 10.22 -16.38 -1.32
N ASP A 69 11.01 -15.56 -0.62
CA ASP A 69 10.63 -14.87 0.61
C ASP A 69 11.05 -13.39 0.53
N PRO A 70 10.13 -12.43 0.61
CA PRO A 70 10.44 -11.00 0.58
C PRO A 70 10.97 -10.45 1.91
N ILE A 71 10.79 -11.15 3.04
CA ILE A 71 11.11 -10.62 4.38
C ILE A 71 12.58 -10.21 4.51
N PRO A 72 13.59 -11.00 4.08
CA PRO A 72 14.99 -10.61 4.18
C PRO A 72 15.29 -9.28 3.48
N TYR A 73 14.66 -9.02 2.35
CA TYR A 73 14.85 -7.76 1.61
C TYR A 73 14.26 -6.55 2.36
N TYR A 74 13.11 -6.74 3.03
CA TYR A 74 12.56 -5.70 3.90
C TYR A 74 13.46 -5.43 5.11
N MET A 75 14.06 -6.46 5.70
CA MET A 75 15.01 -6.29 6.82
C MET A 75 16.23 -5.47 6.38
N LEU A 76 16.82 -5.78 5.22
CA LEU A 76 17.95 -5.02 4.67
C LEU A 76 17.57 -3.58 4.34
N MET A 77 16.39 -3.34 3.77
CA MET A 77 15.88 -2.01 3.51
C MET A 77 15.74 -1.21 4.82
N LEU A 78 15.16 -1.81 5.85
CA LEU A 78 14.92 -1.16 7.14
C LEU A 78 16.24 -0.86 7.87
N ASP A 79 17.22 -1.74 7.81
CA ASP A 79 18.54 -1.50 8.40
C ASP A 79 19.23 -0.32 7.71
N ARG A 80 19.24 -0.30 6.38
CA ARG A 80 19.76 0.85 5.62
C ARG A 80 19.01 2.15 5.93
N MET A 81 17.68 2.09 6.10
CA MET A 81 16.89 3.26 6.50
C MET A 81 17.26 3.78 7.89
N ARG A 82 17.54 2.85 8.82
CA ARG A 82 17.99 3.20 10.16
C ARG A 82 19.31 3.97 10.14
N GLU A 83 20.26 3.56 9.29
CA GLU A 83 21.54 4.26 9.11
C GLU A 83 21.38 5.67 8.56
N LEU A 84 20.40 5.90 7.69
CA LEU A 84 20.15 7.18 7.03
C LEU A 84 19.09 8.04 7.74
N ALA A 85 18.49 7.56 8.82
CA ALA A 85 17.31 8.18 9.43
C ALA A 85 17.56 9.65 9.84
N ASP A 86 18.77 10.01 10.25
CA ASP A 86 19.11 11.36 10.69
C ASP A 86 19.25 12.37 9.54
N GLU A 87 19.28 11.90 8.30
CA GLU A 87 19.28 12.78 7.11
C GLU A 87 17.91 13.40 6.82
N PHE A 88 16.82 12.88 7.44
CA PHE A 88 15.44 13.22 7.12
C PHE A 88 14.72 13.89 8.29
N ASP A 89 13.88 14.86 7.97
CA ASP A 89 12.96 15.47 8.93
C ASP A 89 11.80 14.52 9.26
N ILE A 90 11.29 13.80 8.24
CA ILE A 90 10.17 12.84 8.35
C ILE A 90 10.49 11.57 7.59
N LEU A 91 10.18 10.43 8.21
CA LEU A 91 10.21 9.08 7.64
C LEU A 91 8.78 8.59 7.46
N HIS A 92 8.28 8.58 6.22
CA HIS A 92 6.92 8.19 5.90
C HIS A 92 6.87 6.76 5.34
N PHE A 93 6.35 5.84 6.14
CA PHE A 93 6.30 4.42 5.85
C PHE A 93 4.96 4.02 5.22
N HIS A 94 5.03 3.17 4.17
CA HIS A 94 3.89 2.57 3.48
C HIS A 94 3.94 1.04 3.49
N ILE A 95 4.66 0.47 4.46
CA ILE A 95 4.96 -0.96 4.61
C ILE A 95 4.30 -1.56 5.86
N ASP A 96 3.14 -1.02 6.24
CA ASP A 96 2.43 -1.40 7.46
C ASP A 96 3.34 -1.30 8.71
N GLN A 97 3.40 -2.33 9.56
CA GLN A 97 4.07 -2.32 10.86
C GLN A 97 5.54 -2.78 10.86
N PHE A 98 6.12 -3.13 9.72
CA PHE A 98 7.45 -3.76 9.67
C PHE A 98 8.56 -2.96 10.34
N HIS A 99 8.46 -1.64 10.33
CA HIS A 99 9.47 -0.73 10.85
C HIS A 99 9.34 -0.42 12.36
N PHE A 100 8.21 -0.74 12.99
CA PHE A 100 7.91 -0.30 14.36
C PHE A 100 9.01 -0.60 15.37
N PRO A 101 9.53 -1.85 15.50
CA PRO A 101 10.56 -2.15 16.49
C PRO A 101 11.85 -1.34 16.31
N LEU A 102 12.22 -1.06 15.06
CA LEU A 102 13.49 -0.38 14.73
C LEU A 102 13.41 1.14 14.87
N PHE A 103 12.22 1.73 14.67
CA PHE A 103 12.04 3.18 14.61
C PHE A 103 11.25 3.76 15.79
N ARG A 104 10.88 2.93 16.76
CA ARG A 104 10.11 3.35 17.94
C ARG A 104 10.76 4.49 18.71
N LEU A 105 12.10 4.47 18.89
CA LEU A 105 12.81 5.50 19.62
C LEU A 105 12.76 6.88 18.94
N ILE A 106 12.49 6.92 17.67
CA ILE A 106 12.31 8.14 16.87
C ILE A 106 10.90 8.26 16.29
N ALA A 107 9.90 7.68 16.96
CA ALA A 107 8.50 7.70 16.53
C ALA A 107 7.99 9.11 16.20
N HIS A 108 8.47 10.15 16.90
CA HIS A 108 8.12 11.56 16.67
C HIS A 108 8.49 12.09 15.28
N ARG A 109 9.41 11.40 14.55
CA ARG A 109 9.78 11.72 13.17
C ARG A 109 9.24 10.70 12.17
N THR A 110 8.42 9.75 12.61
CA THR A 110 7.83 8.74 11.73
C THR A 110 6.37 9.03 11.44
N LEU A 111 5.91 8.55 10.31
CA LEU A 111 4.50 8.53 9.94
C LEU A 111 4.24 7.23 9.20
N THR A 112 3.14 6.54 9.49
CA THR A 112 2.76 5.31 8.77
C THR A 112 1.38 5.45 8.18
N THR A 113 1.28 5.43 6.86
CA THR A 113 -0.02 5.29 6.20
C THR A 113 -0.35 3.82 6.03
N LEU A 114 -1.45 3.40 6.66
CA LEU A 114 -1.95 2.02 6.54
C LEU A 114 -2.80 1.87 5.28
N HIS A 115 -2.40 0.97 4.37
CA HIS A 115 -3.10 0.75 3.10
C HIS A 115 -3.97 -0.51 3.10
N GLY A 116 -3.66 -1.46 3.99
CA GLY A 116 -4.34 -2.75 4.10
C GLY A 116 -5.55 -2.73 5.05
N ARG A 117 -6.16 -3.91 5.17
CA ARG A 117 -7.21 -4.15 6.15
C ARG A 117 -6.60 -4.28 7.55
N GLN A 118 -7.32 -3.76 8.57
CA GLN A 118 -6.88 -3.72 9.96
C GLN A 118 -7.76 -4.56 10.90
N ASP A 119 -8.61 -5.42 10.35
CA ASP A 119 -9.57 -6.26 11.09
C ASP A 119 -9.06 -7.69 11.39
N LEU A 120 -7.76 -7.93 11.20
CA LEU A 120 -7.13 -9.18 11.60
C LEU A 120 -6.94 -9.21 13.12
N HIS A 121 -7.23 -10.35 13.74
CA HIS A 121 -7.20 -10.51 15.21
C HIS A 121 -5.83 -10.16 15.80
N ASP A 122 -4.76 -10.63 15.15
CA ASP A 122 -3.37 -10.49 15.63
C ASP A 122 -2.88 -9.04 15.67
N LEU A 123 -3.45 -8.16 14.84
CA LEU A 123 -3.06 -6.76 14.78
C LEU A 123 -3.43 -5.98 16.04
N LYS A 124 -4.45 -6.41 16.81
CA LYS A 124 -4.85 -5.73 18.04
C LYS A 124 -3.74 -5.70 19.07
N ALA A 125 -3.10 -6.84 19.31
CA ALA A 125 -1.99 -6.95 20.27
C ALA A 125 -0.78 -6.11 19.82
N LEU A 126 -0.49 -6.09 18.52
CA LEU A 126 0.58 -5.29 17.95
C LEU A 126 0.37 -3.80 18.21
N TYR A 127 -0.81 -3.25 17.90
CA TYR A 127 -1.08 -1.82 18.08
C TYR A 127 -1.20 -1.40 19.54
N VAL A 128 -1.52 -2.33 20.45
CA VAL A 128 -1.41 -2.09 21.91
C VAL A 128 0.07 -1.98 22.32
N GLY A 129 0.91 -2.89 21.81
CA GLY A 129 2.34 -2.89 22.11
C GLY A 129 3.11 -1.68 21.54
N PHE A 130 2.64 -1.14 20.41
CA PHE A 130 3.23 0.00 19.70
C PHE A 130 2.29 1.21 19.66
N SER A 131 1.67 1.52 20.80
CA SER A 131 0.70 2.61 20.95
C SER A 131 1.25 4.02 20.76
N ASP A 132 2.55 4.16 20.68
CA ASP A 132 3.32 5.40 20.44
C ASP A 132 3.61 5.66 18.94
N MET A 133 3.44 4.66 18.07
CA MET A 133 3.71 4.83 16.63
C MET A 133 2.59 5.61 15.93
N PRO A 134 2.91 6.76 15.26
CA PRO A 134 1.88 7.59 14.63
C PRO A 134 1.40 6.99 13.32
N LEU A 135 0.07 6.89 13.18
CA LEU A 135 -0.61 6.24 12.08
C LEU A 135 -1.54 7.20 11.33
N VAL A 136 -1.60 7.04 10.03
CA VAL A 136 -2.62 7.66 9.18
C VAL A 136 -3.51 6.56 8.59
N ALA A 137 -4.81 6.69 8.81
CA ALA A 137 -5.80 5.83 8.18
C ALA A 137 -6.24 6.41 6.83
N ILE A 138 -6.60 5.54 5.90
CA ILE A 138 -7.15 5.95 4.59
C ILE A 138 -8.68 6.07 4.59
N SER A 139 -9.32 5.72 5.70
CA SER A 139 -10.75 5.95 5.93
C SER A 139 -11.11 5.80 7.40
N ASN A 140 -12.22 6.41 7.80
CA ASN A 140 -12.76 6.19 9.14
C ASN A 140 -13.20 4.72 9.40
N ALA A 141 -13.60 4.00 8.36
CA ALA A 141 -13.94 2.58 8.46
C ALA A 141 -12.72 1.72 8.80
N GLN A 142 -11.54 2.04 8.24
CA GLN A 142 -10.30 1.31 8.50
C GLN A 142 -9.85 1.40 9.96
N ARG A 143 -10.12 2.52 10.64
CA ARG A 143 -9.75 2.72 12.05
C ARG A 143 -10.56 1.87 13.04
N LYS A 144 -11.81 1.54 12.71
CA LYS A 144 -12.75 0.92 13.66
C LYS A 144 -12.23 -0.34 14.35
N PRO A 145 -11.58 -1.31 13.67
CA PRO A 145 -11.10 -2.54 14.31
C PRO A 145 -9.98 -2.33 15.34
N ILE A 146 -9.21 -1.23 15.18
CA ILE A 146 -8.04 -0.88 16.00
C ILE A 146 -8.15 0.57 16.52
N ALA A 147 -9.33 0.95 17.02
CA ALA A 147 -9.66 2.33 17.37
C ALA A 147 -8.71 2.95 18.42
N ASN A 148 -8.04 2.13 19.23
CA ASN A 148 -7.09 2.56 20.27
C ASN A 148 -5.65 2.75 19.75
N ALA A 149 -5.37 2.47 18.47
CA ALA A 149 -4.07 2.74 17.89
C ALA A 149 -3.86 4.26 17.74
N ASN A 150 -2.59 4.69 17.70
CA ASN A 150 -2.22 6.11 17.66
C ASN A 150 -2.48 6.75 16.29
N PHE A 151 -3.75 6.91 15.92
CA PHE A 151 -4.12 7.61 14.70
C PHE A 151 -3.99 9.12 14.85
N VAL A 152 -3.03 9.71 14.16
CA VAL A 152 -2.83 11.16 14.07
C VAL A 152 -3.74 11.80 13.01
N GLY A 153 -4.32 11.00 12.09
CA GLY A 153 -5.22 11.52 11.07
C GLY A 153 -5.93 10.45 10.25
N THR A 154 -6.88 10.89 9.45
CA THR A 154 -7.50 10.12 8.36
C THR A 154 -7.36 10.90 7.07
N VAL A 155 -6.62 10.37 6.11
CA VAL A 155 -6.38 10.99 4.80
C VAL A 155 -6.81 10.01 3.72
N HIS A 156 -7.88 10.35 2.99
CA HIS A 156 -8.34 9.52 1.90
C HIS A 156 -7.33 9.54 0.75
N HIS A 157 -7.23 8.43 0.03
CA HIS A 157 -6.40 8.40 -1.17
C HIS A 157 -6.90 9.40 -2.21
N GLY A 158 -5.99 10.23 -2.71
CA GLY A 158 -6.19 11.09 -3.85
C GLY A 158 -5.72 10.41 -5.16
N ILE A 159 -6.21 10.95 -6.26
CA ILE A 159 -5.71 10.68 -7.61
C ILE A 159 -5.46 12.03 -8.29
N PRO A 160 -4.47 12.12 -9.19
CA PRO A 160 -4.22 13.35 -9.93
C PRO A 160 -5.48 13.78 -10.71
N VAL A 161 -5.87 15.04 -10.57
CA VAL A 161 -7.14 15.57 -11.14
C VAL A 161 -7.21 15.48 -12.67
N HIS A 162 -6.06 15.47 -13.33
CA HIS A 162 -5.97 15.35 -14.80
C HIS A 162 -6.07 13.89 -15.29
N LEU A 163 -5.91 12.90 -14.41
CA LEU A 163 -5.85 11.49 -14.79
C LEU A 163 -7.20 10.93 -15.21
N LEU A 164 -8.26 11.30 -14.48
CA LEU A 164 -9.63 10.86 -14.74
C LEU A 164 -10.56 12.06 -14.77
N LYS A 165 -11.23 12.27 -15.89
CA LYS A 165 -12.25 13.30 -16.04
C LYS A 165 -13.63 12.68 -15.75
N PRO A 166 -14.35 13.12 -14.69
CA PRO A 166 -15.67 12.59 -14.41
C PRO A 166 -16.64 13.03 -15.51
N THR A 167 -17.55 12.13 -15.89
CA THR A 167 -18.69 12.45 -16.74
C THR A 167 -19.96 12.31 -15.91
N TYR A 168 -20.85 13.29 -16.02
CA TYR A 168 -22.11 13.34 -15.25
C TYR A 168 -23.31 12.86 -16.07
N ASN A 169 -23.07 12.36 -17.29
CA ASN A 169 -24.13 11.78 -18.11
C ASN A 169 -24.67 10.49 -17.49
N ARG A 170 -25.96 10.25 -17.66
CA ARG A 170 -26.60 9.00 -17.18
C ARG A 170 -25.91 7.79 -17.82
N GLY A 171 -25.37 6.91 -17.01
CA GLY A 171 -24.80 5.65 -17.46
C GLY A 171 -25.88 4.68 -17.98
N GLN A 172 -25.50 3.82 -18.93
CA GLN A 172 -26.38 2.79 -19.49
C GLN A 172 -26.08 1.38 -18.94
N TYR A 173 -25.07 1.24 -18.07
CA TYR A 173 -24.67 -0.05 -17.49
C TYR A 173 -24.03 0.16 -16.11
N VAL A 174 -23.97 -0.92 -15.33
CA VAL A 174 -23.22 -1.02 -14.08
C VAL A 174 -21.93 -1.77 -14.37
N ALA A 175 -20.78 -1.23 -13.91
CA ALA A 175 -19.48 -1.85 -14.09
C ALA A 175 -18.88 -2.27 -12.74
N PHE A 176 -18.25 -3.45 -12.71
CA PHE A 176 -17.39 -3.90 -11.63
C PHE A 176 -15.94 -3.93 -12.11
N LEU A 177 -15.06 -3.25 -11.37
CA LEU A 177 -13.62 -3.25 -11.61
C LEU A 177 -12.92 -3.64 -10.31
N GLY A 178 -12.32 -4.83 -10.27
CA GLY A 178 -11.63 -5.32 -9.09
C GLY A 178 -11.08 -6.73 -9.27
N ARG A 179 -10.29 -7.18 -8.28
CA ARG A 179 -9.87 -8.58 -8.21
C ARG A 179 -11.09 -9.47 -7.93
N ILE A 180 -11.05 -10.69 -8.46
CA ILE A 180 -12.02 -11.72 -8.07
C ILE A 180 -11.51 -12.35 -6.77
N SER A 181 -12.01 -11.85 -5.65
CA SER A 181 -11.62 -12.28 -4.31
C SER A 181 -12.75 -12.02 -3.32
N PRO A 182 -12.84 -12.79 -2.22
CA PRO A 182 -13.94 -12.71 -1.26
C PRO A 182 -14.13 -11.30 -0.69
N GLU A 183 -13.05 -10.59 -0.40
CA GLU A 183 -13.10 -9.23 0.16
C GLU A 183 -13.61 -8.17 -0.82
N LYS A 184 -13.52 -8.41 -2.14
CA LYS A 184 -14.03 -7.50 -3.19
C LYS A 184 -15.50 -7.79 -3.56
N ARG A 185 -16.05 -8.90 -3.11
CA ARG A 185 -17.46 -9.26 -3.24
C ARG A 185 -18.01 -9.14 -4.67
N PRO A 186 -17.36 -9.74 -5.69
CA PRO A 186 -17.91 -9.76 -7.06
C PRO A 186 -19.29 -10.43 -7.13
N ASP A 187 -19.57 -11.37 -6.23
CA ASP A 187 -20.87 -12.01 -6.05
C ASP A 187 -21.99 -10.99 -5.81
N ARG A 188 -21.74 -9.98 -4.96
CA ARG A 188 -22.71 -8.90 -4.70
C ARG A 188 -22.86 -7.98 -5.90
N ALA A 189 -21.78 -7.69 -6.62
CA ALA A 189 -21.85 -6.88 -7.83
C ALA A 189 -22.70 -7.56 -8.92
N ILE A 190 -22.59 -8.89 -9.06
CA ILE A 190 -23.41 -9.68 -10.01
C ILE A 190 -24.87 -9.75 -9.55
N GLY A 191 -25.11 -9.92 -8.24
CA GLY A 191 -26.46 -10.00 -7.65
C GLY A 191 -27.20 -8.67 -7.58
N SER A 192 -26.51 -7.53 -7.73
CA SER A 192 -27.12 -6.19 -7.66
C SER A 192 -28.12 -5.87 -8.78
N PRO A 193 -27.97 -6.35 -10.02
CA PRO A 193 -28.88 -6.00 -11.13
C PRO A 193 -30.33 -6.47 -11.01
N GLY A 194 -30.64 -7.38 -10.06
CA GLY A 194 -32.02 -7.83 -9.86
C GLY A 194 -33.01 -6.74 -9.44
N ARG A 195 -32.55 -5.52 -9.19
CA ARG A 195 -33.36 -4.31 -8.91
C ARG A 195 -33.10 -3.14 -9.86
N SER A 196 -32.21 -3.29 -10.85
CA SER A 196 -31.93 -2.23 -11.83
C SER A 196 -32.25 -2.70 -13.25
N THR A 197 -32.87 -1.83 -14.03
CA THR A 197 -33.14 -2.03 -15.46
C THR A 197 -31.89 -1.91 -16.34
N PHE A 198 -30.69 -1.95 -15.75
CA PHE A 198 -29.42 -1.76 -16.46
C PHE A 198 -28.74 -3.09 -16.75
N PRO A 199 -28.28 -3.34 -17.99
CA PRO A 199 -27.47 -4.52 -18.32
C PRO A 199 -26.11 -4.45 -17.59
N SER A 200 -25.68 -5.57 -17.00
CA SER A 200 -24.34 -5.67 -16.39
C SER A 200 -23.29 -5.99 -17.45
N ARG A 201 -22.19 -5.25 -17.47
CA ARG A 201 -20.98 -5.61 -18.23
C ARG A 201 -19.86 -5.92 -17.25
N SER A 202 -19.43 -7.17 -17.20
CA SER A 202 -18.23 -7.60 -16.49
C SER A 202 -17.10 -7.83 -17.50
N ARG A 203 -15.96 -7.19 -17.32
CA ARG A 203 -14.71 -7.60 -17.97
C ARG A 203 -13.87 -8.36 -16.95
N PRO A 204 -13.71 -9.68 -17.06
CA PRO A 204 -12.70 -10.37 -16.29
C PRO A 204 -11.33 -9.90 -16.78
N ARG A 205 -10.53 -9.26 -15.93
CA ARG A 205 -9.10 -9.22 -16.17
C ARG A 205 -8.61 -10.65 -15.95
N SER A 206 -8.11 -11.27 -17.00
CA SER A 206 -7.35 -12.52 -16.92
C SER A 206 -6.06 -12.24 -16.14
N THR A 207 -6.14 -12.29 -14.83
CA THR A 207 -4.97 -12.47 -13.99
C THR A 207 -4.73 -13.97 -14.00
N LYS A 208 -3.59 -14.45 -14.53
CA LYS A 208 -3.11 -15.80 -14.26
C LYS A 208 -3.27 -16.00 -12.76
N LEU A 209 -4.08 -16.98 -12.37
CA LEU A 209 -4.27 -17.37 -10.99
C LEU A 209 -2.90 -17.70 -10.41
N MET A 210 -2.36 -16.82 -9.61
CA MET A 210 -1.33 -17.19 -8.65
C MET A 210 -2.01 -18.11 -7.65
N LYS A 211 -1.57 -19.38 -7.60
CA LYS A 211 -2.00 -20.34 -6.58
C LYS A 211 -1.79 -19.72 -5.21
N PRO A 212 -2.75 -19.79 -4.29
CA PRO A 212 -2.56 -19.32 -2.93
C PRO A 212 -1.44 -20.12 -2.28
N ILE A 213 -0.50 -19.43 -1.63
CA ILE A 213 0.66 -20.00 -0.90
C ILE A 213 0.21 -20.90 0.28
N SER A 214 -1.08 -21.01 0.59
CA SER A 214 -1.64 -21.79 1.69
C SER A 214 -1.90 -23.29 1.42
N ALA A 215 -1.53 -23.85 0.25
CA ALA A 215 -1.81 -25.24 -0.08
C ALA A 215 -0.61 -26.20 0.04
N GLN A 216 0.50 -25.80 0.67
CA GLN A 216 1.65 -26.67 0.92
C GLN A 216 2.00 -26.80 2.41
N ARG A 217 1.01 -27.11 3.26
CA ARG A 217 1.26 -27.68 4.58
C ARG A 217 0.28 -28.80 4.87
N SER A 218 0.56 -29.98 4.35
CA SER A 218 0.39 -31.26 5.04
C SER A 218 0.92 -32.38 4.17
N ARG A 219 2.18 -32.73 4.41
CA ARG A 219 2.66 -34.14 4.42
C ARG A 219 4.12 -34.19 4.87
N ARG A 220 4.27 -34.80 6.06
CA ARG A 220 5.49 -35.41 6.65
C ARG A 220 6.62 -34.43 7.06
N PHE A 221 6.86 -34.23 8.34
CA PHE A 221 7.29 -35.17 9.38
C PHE A 221 6.73 -34.75 10.74
#